data_a22d43124dd83daa80f5da27b60ceb8a
#
_entry.id   a22d43124dd83daa80f5da27b60ceb8a
#
_cell.length_a   1.000
_cell.length_b   1.000
_cell.length_c   1.000
_cell.angle_alpha   90.00
_cell.angle_beta   90.00
_cell.angle_gamma   90.00
#
_symmetry.space_group_name_H-M   'P 1'
#
loop_
_entity.id
_entity.type
_entity.pdbx_description
1 polymer ?
#
loop_
_entity_poly.entity_id
_entity_poly.type
_entity_poly.pdbx_seq_one_letter_code
_entity_poly.pdbx_strand_id
1 'polypeptide(L)'
;SGYVPGVGPVTAKKIIKAFGADSLKIIEKSPEKLTELAGIKEKAAKKIHDAYIHIAKDQELISFLLPFISMQKINAVLKEYGDSKQALAAIKENPYCLYQDVSGIGFAASDRIALVGLGMDRKDQRRVEAIVLHSLEVQAQMEGHSFVWLNQLMACVATTVEKELHESRIPEQSIRDAVNGARRKGLLVAEKSSGNASGKPLFCVYLRRYWALECDITFLCHTLHHCMNAACGIVSKADVDRAIQNVQMKDGFLLDDTQKQAAYTVYGSDSQNVTVITGGPGSGKTTIIKTIIEAFMVAKGSYYKEEDILLCAPTGRASARMREATGHAASTIQSAYFGCFDNEASVIVVDEFSMCNLETAHMVFSLASHGCKLVIVGDPDQLPAIGAGNVLRD
;
A
#
# COMPACT_ATOMS: atom_id res chain seq x y z
N SER A 1 33.83 -0.64 -7.96
CA SER A 1 33.52 0.22 -6.82
C SER A 1 32.02 0.42 -6.73
N GLY A 2 31.42 0.18 -5.62
CA GLY A 2 29.96 0.16 -5.44
C GLY A 2 29.40 -1.24 -5.13
N TYR A 3 30.16 -2.27 -5.40
CA TYR A 3 29.80 -3.66 -5.15
C TYR A 3 30.12 -4.13 -3.72
N VAL A 4 31.18 -3.62 -3.13
CA VAL A 4 31.62 -4.03 -1.80
C VAL A 4 31.28 -2.91 -0.80
N PRO A 5 30.38 -3.14 0.17
CA PRO A 5 30.06 -2.17 1.21
C PRO A 5 31.34 -1.69 1.93
N GLY A 6 31.53 -0.37 2.04
CA GLY A 6 32.73 0.23 2.63
C GLY A 6 33.90 0.46 1.67
N VAL A 7 33.78 0.05 0.41
CA VAL A 7 34.79 0.31 -0.63
C VAL A 7 34.28 1.38 -1.61
N GLY A 8 34.52 2.64 -1.29
CA GLY A 8 34.28 3.75 -2.22
C GLY A 8 35.23 3.75 -3.41
N PRO A 9 34.95 4.58 -4.46
CA PRO A 9 35.77 4.65 -5.68
C PRO A 9 37.26 4.90 -5.43
N VAL A 10 37.56 5.71 -4.40
CA VAL A 10 38.96 6.04 -4.01
C VAL A 10 39.67 4.82 -3.42
N THR A 11 39.00 4.09 -2.55
CA THR A 11 39.54 2.87 -1.92
C THR A 11 39.72 1.76 -2.95
N ALA A 12 38.73 1.58 -3.85
CA ALA A 12 38.84 0.61 -4.94
C ALA A 12 40.04 0.90 -5.86
N LYS A 13 40.24 2.17 -6.24
CA LYS A 13 41.42 2.57 -7.06
C LYS A 13 42.72 2.29 -6.36
N LYS A 14 42.83 2.53 -5.03
CA LYS A 14 44.05 2.22 -4.24
C LYS A 14 44.33 0.72 -4.23
N ILE A 15 43.32 -0.13 -4.01
CA ILE A 15 43.49 -1.59 -3.99
C ILE A 15 43.90 -2.10 -5.36
N ILE A 16 43.25 -1.66 -6.44
CA ILE A 16 43.58 -2.08 -7.82
C ILE A 16 44.99 -1.59 -8.20
N LYS A 17 45.37 -0.38 -7.82
CA LYS A 17 46.72 0.16 -8.11
C LYS A 17 47.81 -0.63 -7.41
N ALA A 18 47.57 -1.09 -6.18
CA ALA A 18 48.57 -1.81 -5.38
C ALA A 18 48.67 -3.31 -5.79
N PHE A 19 47.56 -3.95 -6.07
CA PHE A 19 47.50 -5.41 -6.23
C PHE A 19 47.06 -5.88 -7.65
N GLY A 20 46.75 -4.97 -8.54
CA GLY A 20 46.40 -5.28 -9.93
C GLY A 20 45.33 -6.36 -10.06
N ALA A 21 45.60 -7.38 -10.88
CA ALA A 21 44.71 -8.50 -11.13
C ALA A 21 44.51 -9.42 -9.90
N ASP A 22 45.41 -9.38 -8.93
CA ASP A 22 45.33 -10.20 -7.71
C ASP A 22 44.50 -9.55 -6.59
N SER A 23 43.97 -8.35 -6.81
CA SER A 23 43.20 -7.60 -5.81
C SER A 23 42.08 -8.43 -5.15
N LEU A 24 41.30 -9.19 -5.93
CA LEU A 24 40.21 -10.02 -5.44
C LEU A 24 40.69 -11.22 -4.62
N LYS A 25 41.77 -11.87 -5.07
CA LYS A 25 42.42 -12.98 -4.35
C LYS A 25 42.98 -12.54 -3.01
N ILE A 26 43.52 -11.33 -2.96
CA ILE A 26 44.08 -10.74 -1.71
C ILE A 26 42.93 -10.39 -0.76
N ILE A 27 41.83 -9.81 -1.23
CA ILE A 27 40.66 -9.56 -0.39
C ILE A 27 40.10 -10.87 0.17
N GLU A 28 40.07 -11.95 -0.62
CA GLU A 28 39.52 -13.25 -0.23
C GLU A 28 40.44 -14.01 0.74
N LYS A 29 41.74 -14.13 0.40
CA LYS A 29 42.66 -15.09 1.08
C LYS A 29 43.65 -14.43 2.03
N SER A 30 43.91 -13.13 1.89
CA SER A 30 44.95 -12.41 2.65
C SER A 30 44.54 -10.98 2.94
N PRO A 31 43.36 -10.76 3.61
CA PRO A 31 42.80 -9.43 3.85
C PRO A 31 43.72 -8.54 4.71
N GLU A 32 44.62 -9.12 5.48
CA GLU A 32 45.63 -8.43 6.28
C GLU A 32 46.54 -7.54 5.41
N LYS A 33 46.84 -7.94 4.16
CA LYS A 33 47.62 -7.14 3.20
C LYS A 33 46.99 -5.82 2.83
N LEU A 34 45.66 -5.71 2.98
CA LEU A 34 44.95 -4.44 2.73
C LEU A 34 45.36 -3.36 3.74
N THR A 35 45.86 -3.74 4.92
CA THR A 35 46.31 -2.78 5.95
C THR A 35 47.60 -2.07 5.56
N GLU A 36 48.38 -2.58 4.58
CA GLU A 36 49.54 -1.92 4.01
C GLU A 36 49.17 -0.65 3.25
N LEU A 37 47.89 -0.51 2.87
CA LEU A 37 47.37 0.64 2.13
C LEU A 37 46.99 1.79 3.07
N ALA A 38 47.51 2.97 2.80
CA ALA A 38 47.22 4.17 3.61
C ALA A 38 45.69 4.44 3.68
N GLY A 39 45.17 4.42 4.91
CA GLY A 39 43.76 4.67 5.23
C GLY A 39 42.92 3.42 5.38
N ILE A 40 43.45 2.21 5.26
CA ILE A 40 42.72 0.96 5.53
C ILE A 40 43.32 0.35 6.82
N LYS A 41 42.56 0.46 7.91
CA LYS A 41 42.91 -0.17 9.21
C LYS A 41 42.32 -1.59 9.26
N GLU A 42 42.79 -2.40 10.21
CA GLU A 42 42.41 -3.80 10.39
C GLU A 42 40.87 -4.03 10.40
N LYS A 43 40.12 -3.17 11.14
CA LYS A 43 38.65 -3.21 11.13
C LYS A 43 38.04 -2.97 9.73
N ALA A 44 38.66 -2.12 8.92
CA ALA A 44 38.20 -1.82 7.59
C ALA A 44 38.54 -2.98 6.62
N ALA A 45 39.77 -3.54 6.74
CA ALA A 45 40.18 -4.71 5.95
C ALA A 45 39.24 -5.91 6.20
N LYS A 46 38.93 -6.18 7.48
CA LYS A 46 37.97 -7.25 7.85
C LYS A 46 36.59 -6.99 7.30
N LYS A 47 36.05 -5.77 7.41
CA LYS A 47 34.75 -5.43 6.77
C LYS A 47 34.75 -5.61 5.25
N ILE A 48 35.85 -5.27 4.58
CA ILE A 48 36.00 -5.46 3.13
C ILE A 48 36.02 -6.94 2.79
N HIS A 49 36.75 -7.75 3.55
CA HIS A 49 36.82 -9.19 3.41
C HIS A 49 35.44 -9.83 3.60
N ASP A 50 34.78 -9.58 4.74
CA ASP A 50 33.48 -10.17 5.06
C ASP A 50 32.41 -9.80 4.00
N ALA A 51 32.41 -8.54 3.56
CA ALA A 51 31.54 -8.07 2.49
C ALA A 51 31.85 -8.73 1.15
N TYR A 52 33.14 -8.97 0.82
CA TYR A 52 33.53 -9.64 -0.40
C TYR A 52 33.12 -11.13 -0.39
N ILE A 53 33.34 -11.84 0.73
CA ILE A 53 32.93 -13.24 0.87
C ILE A 53 31.40 -13.37 0.72
N HIS A 54 30.63 -12.43 1.26
CA HIS A 54 29.18 -12.40 1.08
C HIS A 54 28.81 -12.23 -0.40
N ILE A 55 29.44 -11.29 -1.10
CA ILE A 55 29.21 -11.04 -2.53
C ILE A 55 29.71 -12.20 -3.40
N ALA A 56 30.80 -12.86 -3.02
CA ALA A 56 31.32 -14.01 -3.78
C ALA A 56 30.35 -15.20 -3.79
N LYS A 57 29.55 -15.39 -2.73
CA LYS A 57 28.48 -16.39 -2.70
C LYS A 57 27.36 -16.05 -3.68
N ASP A 58 27.07 -14.79 -3.87
CA ASP A 58 25.95 -14.30 -4.66
C ASP A 58 26.36 -13.85 -6.07
N GLN A 59 27.63 -14.08 -6.44
CA GLN A 59 28.24 -13.56 -7.66
C GLN A 59 27.48 -14.00 -8.92
N GLU A 60 26.99 -15.22 -8.99
CA GLU A 60 26.23 -15.74 -10.15
C GLU A 60 24.93 -14.95 -10.32
N LEU A 61 24.14 -14.80 -9.26
CA LEU A 61 22.90 -14.03 -9.26
C LEU A 61 23.14 -12.57 -9.59
N ILE A 62 24.14 -11.95 -8.94
CA ILE A 62 24.50 -10.54 -9.17
C ILE A 62 24.90 -10.33 -10.62
N SER A 63 25.80 -11.18 -11.17
CA SER A 63 26.25 -11.06 -12.56
C SER A 63 25.12 -11.25 -13.57
N PHE A 64 24.16 -12.12 -13.24
CA PHE A 64 23.00 -12.36 -14.08
C PHE A 64 22.02 -11.19 -14.07
N LEU A 65 21.71 -10.62 -12.89
CA LEU A 65 20.67 -9.59 -12.76
C LEU A 65 21.16 -8.16 -13.01
N LEU A 66 22.45 -7.88 -12.82
CA LEU A 66 23.00 -6.53 -12.87
C LEU A 66 22.81 -5.80 -14.22
N PRO A 67 22.77 -6.48 -15.39
CA PRO A 67 22.46 -5.83 -16.66
C PRO A 67 21.02 -5.31 -16.76
N PHE A 68 20.12 -5.78 -15.89
CA PHE A 68 18.68 -5.53 -15.94
C PHE A 68 18.18 -4.63 -14.82
N ILE A 69 18.71 -4.79 -13.60
CA ILE A 69 18.27 -4.08 -12.41
C ILE A 69 19.43 -3.56 -11.58
N SER A 70 19.17 -2.55 -10.74
CA SER A 70 20.20 -1.96 -9.87
C SER A 70 20.57 -2.91 -8.72
N MET A 71 21.77 -2.68 -8.14
CA MET A 71 22.25 -3.43 -6.98
C MET A 71 21.29 -3.36 -5.78
N GLN A 72 20.62 -2.23 -5.58
CA GLN A 72 19.62 -2.08 -4.53
C GLN A 72 18.45 -3.08 -4.71
N LYS A 73 17.99 -3.27 -5.95
CA LYS A 73 16.94 -4.25 -6.28
C LYS A 73 17.44 -5.69 -6.17
N ILE A 74 18.70 -5.95 -6.51
CA ILE A 74 19.32 -7.28 -6.30
C ILE A 74 19.37 -7.61 -4.81
N ASN A 75 19.71 -6.65 -3.95
CA ASN A 75 19.68 -6.85 -2.51
C ASN A 75 18.25 -7.13 -1.98
N ALA A 76 17.23 -6.51 -2.58
CA ALA A 76 15.84 -6.84 -2.26
C ALA A 76 15.48 -8.29 -2.67
N VAL A 77 15.95 -8.77 -3.83
CA VAL A 77 15.81 -10.18 -4.25
C VAL A 77 16.47 -11.11 -3.25
N LEU A 78 17.72 -10.83 -2.86
CA LEU A 78 18.43 -11.64 -1.85
C LEU A 78 17.72 -11.65 -0.50
N LYS A 79 17.12 -10.53 -0.10
CA LYS A 79 16.35 -10.44 1.14
C LYS A 79 15.08 -11.31 1.08
N GLU A 80 14.39 -11.28 -0.05
CA GLU A 80 13.13 -12.02 -0.25
C GLU A 80 13.35 -13.53 -0.28
N TYR A 81 14.32 -13.99 -1.06
CA TYR A 81 14.58 -15.43 -1.24
C TYR A 81 15.57 -16.02 -0.22
N GLY A 82 16.25 -15.18 0.56
CA GLY A 82 17.21 -15.60 1.61
C GLY A 82 18.52 -16.22 1.10
N ASP A 83 18.52 -16.81 -0.09
CA ASP A 83 19.68 -17.46 -0.71
C ASP A 83 19.73 -17.24 -2.23
N SER A 84 20.92 -16.91 -2.73
CA SER A 84 21.14 -16.58 -4.14
C SER A 84 20.87 -17.75 -5.09
N LYS A 85 21.13 -18.98 -4.66
CA LYS A 85 20.86 -20.18 -5.48
C LYS A 85 19.38 -20.44 -5.61
N GLN A 86 18.64 -20.26 -4.51
CA GLN A 86 17.17 -20.38 -4.52
C GLN A 86 16.55 -19.29 -5.38
N ALA A 87 17.01 -18.04 -5.22
CA ALA A 87 16.59 -16.92 -6.08
C ALA A 87 16.82 -17.22 -7.56
N LEU A 88 18.03 -17.67 -7.91
CA LEU A 88 18.39 -17.96 -9.30
C LEU A 88 17.57 -19.13 -9.87
N ALA A 89 17.31 -20.16 -9.08
CA ALA A 89 16.46 -21.27 -9.46
C ALA A 89 15.01 -20.81 -9.72
N ALA A 90 14.42 -20.05 -8.81
CA ALA A 90 13.09 -19.49 -8.97
C ALA A 90 12.98 -18.60 -10.22
N ILE A 91 13.97 -17.72 -10.46
CA ILE A 91 14.01 -16.86 -11.64
C ILE A 91 14.14 -17.66 -12.93
N LYS A 92 14.95 -18.72 -12.96
CA LYS A 92 15.09 -19.60 -14.12
C LYS A 92 13.80 -20.39 -14.39
N GLU A 93 13.09 -20.77 -13.34
CA GLU A 93 11.78 -21.43 -13.45
C GLU A 93 10.70 -20.46 -13.93
N ASN A 94 10.56 -19.31 -13.29
CA ASN A 94 9.60 -18.27 -13.68
C ASN A 94 10.16 -16.86 -13.40
N PRO A 95 10.71 -16.15 -14.39
CA PRO A 95 11.30 -14.82 -14.16
C PRO A 95 10.31 -13.74 -13.67
N TYR A 96 9.01 -13.98 -13.84
CA TYR A 96 7.96 -13.08 -13.37
C TYR A 96 7.69 -13.19 -11.86
N CYS A 97 8.30 -14.14 -11.17
CA CYS A 97 8.32 -14.16 -9.70
C CYS A 97 8.91 -12.86 -9.14
N LEU A 98 9.89 -12.26 -9.81
CA LEU A 98 10.48 -10.98 -9.40
C LEU A 98 9.46 -9.84 -9.38
N TYR A 99 8.54 -9.82 -10.35
CA TYR A 99 7.46 -8.84 -10.41
C TYR A 99 6.41 -9.08 -9.31
N GLN A 100 6.15 -10.33 -8.97
CA GLN A 100 5.13 -10.72 -8.00
C GLN A 100 5.60 -10.60 -6.55
N ASP A 101 6.86 -10.99 -6.27
CA ASP A 101 7.35 -11.20 -4.92
C ASP A 101 8.24 -10.05 -4.42
N VAL A 102 8.91 -9.31 -5.32
CA VAL A 102 9.93 -8.34 -4.93
C VAL A 102 9.47 -6.90 -5.16
N SER A 103 9.20 -6.18 -4.07
CA SER A 103 8.81 -4.77 -4.16
C SER A 103 9.84 -3.93 -4.91
N GLY A 104 9.35 -3.08 -5.84
CA GLY A 104 10.17 -2.20 -6.66
C GLY A 104 10.73 -2.83 -7.92
N ILE A 105 10.48 -4.12 -8.22
CA ILE A 105 10.76 -4.73 -9.51
C ILE A 105 9.45 -4.81 -10.30
N GLY A 106 9.29 -3.96 -11.30
CA GLY A 106 8.09 -3.93 -12.14
C GLY A 106 8.13 -4.97 -13.28
N PHE A 107 6.97 -5.16 -13.92
CA PHE A 107 6.78 -6.07 -15.05
C PHE A 107 7.83 -5.88 -16.14
N ALA A 108 8.11 -4.65 -16.59
CA ALA A 108 9.07 -4.36 -17.66
C ALA A 108 10.50 -4.86 -17.38
N ALA A 109 10.94 -4.82 -16.11
CA ALA A 109 12.25 -5.35 -15.73
C ALA A 109 12.27 -6.89 -15.77
N SER A 110 11.21 -7.52 -15.26
CA SER A 110 11.04 -8.99 -15.27
C SER A 110 10.90 -9.52 -16.71
N ASP A 111 10.19 -8.80 -17.59
CA ASP A 111 10.02 -9.16 -18.99
C ASP A 111 11.36 -9.07 -19.75
N ARG A 112 12.20 -8.05 -19.49
CA ARG A 112 13.56 -7.98 -20.03
C ARG A 112 14.45 -9.13 -19.56
N ILE A 113 14.38 -9.51 -18.29
CA ILE A 113 15.11 -10.67 -17.75
C ILE A 113 14.64 -11.94 -18.46
N ALA A 114 13.31 -12.12 -18.62
CA ALA A 114 12.75 -13.27 -19.31
C ALA A 114 13.21 -13.36 -20.78
N LEU A 115 13.01 -12.32 -21.54
CA LEU A 115 13.26 -12.34 -22.99
C LEU A 115 14.75 -12.27 -23.33
N VAL A 116 15.51 -11.36 -22.70
CA VAL A 116 16.92 -11.11 -23.01
C VAL A 116 17.84 -11.96 -22.13
N GLY A 117 17.54 -12.07 -20.84
CA GLY A 117 18.39 -12.80 -19.90
C GLY A 117 18.27 -14.33 -20.03
N LEU A 118 17.06 -14.83 -20.22
CA LEU A 118 16.77 -16.27 -20.28
C LEU A 118 16.43 -16.77 -21.70
N GLY A 119 16.26 -15.87 -22.68
CA GLY A 119 15.88 -16.24 -24.05
C GLY A 119 14.48 -16.87 -24.13
N MET A 120 13.55 -16.47 -23.23
CA MET A 120 12.19 -16.99 -23.20
C MET A 120 11.43 -16.62 -24.46
N ASP A 121 10.61 -17.52 -24.97
CA ASP A 121 9.73 -17.25 -26.10
C ASP A 121 8.67 -16.19 -25.74
N ARG A 122 8.40 -15.25 -26.64
CA ARG A 122 7.37 -14.21 -26.45
C ARG A 122 5.97 -14.77 -26.25
N LYS A 123 5.71 -16.00 -26.74
CA LYS A 123 4.44 -16.71 -26.60
C LYS A 123 4.40 -17.66 -25.40
N ASP A 124 5.46 -17.70 -24.58
CA ASP A 124 5.50 -18.54 -23.39
C ASP A 124 4.29 -18.22 -22.48
N GLN A 125 3.61 -19.25 -22.03
CA GLN A 125 2.39 -19.10 -21.24
C GLN A 125 2.62 -18.36 -19.91
N ARG A 126 3.79 -18.48 -19.29
CA ARG A 126 4.19 -17.73 -18.09
C ARG A 126 4.24 -16.22 -18.35
N ARG A 127 4.72 -15.84 -19.56
CA ARG A 127 4.72 -14.45 -19.99
C ARG A 127 3.31 -13.92 -20.23
N VAL A 128 2.46 -14.69 -20.91
CA VAL A 128 1.06 -14.30 -21.14
C VAL A 128 0.32 -14.14 -19.80
N GLU A 129 0.57 -15.03 -18.84
CA GLU A 129 0.02 -14.92 -17.48
C GLU A 129 0.46 -13.64 -16.78
N ALA A 130 1.76 -13.32 -16.86
CA ALA A 130 2.29 -12.08 -16.27
C ALA A 130 1.73 -10.81 -16.96
N ILE A 131 1.51 -10.84 -18.26
CA ILE A 131 0.86 -9.74 -19.00
C ILE A 131 -0.59 -9.56 -18.53
N VAL A 132 -1.33 -10.63 -18.31
CA VAL A 132 -2.71 -10.58 -17.77
C VAL A 132 -2.71 -9.93 -16.38
N LEU A 133 -1.83 -10.37 -15.47
CA LEU A 133 -1.69 -9.80 -14.13
C LEU A 133 -1.31 -8.31 -14.19
N HIS A 134 -0.36 -7.97 -15.05
CA HIS A 134 0.07 -6.59 -15.24
C HIS A 134 -1.03 -5.71 -15.82
N SER A 135 -1.81 -6.21 -16.77
CA SER A 135 -2.94 -5.46 -17.33
C SER A 135 -4.00 -5.14 -16.29
N LEU A 136 -4.30 -6.08 -15.38
CA LEU A 136 -5.18 -5.84 -14.24
C LEU A 136 -4.59 -4.83 -13.26
N GLU A 137 -3.29 -4.89 -13.02
CA GLU A 137 -2.58 -3.92 -12.18
C GLU A 137 -2.66 -2.51 -12.75
N VAL A 138 -2.43 -2.36 -14.05
CA VAL A 138 -2.55 -1.07 -14.76
C VAL A 138 -3.97 -0.51 -14.64
N GLN A 139 -5.00 -1.34 -14.82
CA GLN A 139 -6.39 -0.92 -14.63
C GLN A 139 -6.67 -0.45 -13.20
N ALA A 140 -6.12 -1.16 -12.21
CA ALA A 140 -6.25 -0.79 -10.80
C ALA A 140 -5.55 0.54 -10.47
N GLN A 141 -4.34 0.75 -10.97
CA GLN A 141 -3.54 1.93 -10.67
C GLN A 141 -3.98 3.19 -11.44
N MET A 142 -4.39 3.04 -12.69
CA MET A 142 -4.70 4.16 -13.59
C MET A 142 -6.18 4.52 -13.59
N GLU A 143 -7.06 3.53 -13.50
CA GLU A 143 -8.52 3.70 -13.61
C GLU A 143 -9.25 3.49 -12.27
N GLY A 144 -8.53 3.05 -11.24
CA GLY A 144 -9.10 2.81 -9.91
C GLY A 144 -9.96 1.54 -9.80
N HIS A 145 -9.93 0.65 -10.80
CA HIS A 145 -10.74 -0.56 -10.79
C HIS A 145 -10.17 -1.64 -9.87
N SER A 146 -10.96 -2.15 -8.93
CA SER A 146 -10.59 -3.32 -8.12
C SER A 146 -10.73 -4.63 -8.91
N PHE A 147 -11.60 -4.67 -9.91
CA PHE A 147 -11.81 -5.79 -10.83
C PHE A 147 -12.04 -5.31 -12.26
N VAL A 148 -11.95 -6.26 -13.21
CA VAL A 148 -12.29 -6.04 -14.61
C VAL A 148 -13.24 -7.13 -15.04
N TRP A 149 -14.26 -6.79 -15.84
CA TRP A 149 -15.13 -7.79 -16.43
C TRP A 149 -14.36 -8.68 -17.41
N LEU A 150 -14.57 -9.99 -17.36
CA LEU A 150 -13.83 -10.94 -18.20
C LEU A 150 -13.89 -10.60 -19.71
N ASN A 151 -15.01 -10.07 -20.17
CA ASN A 151 -15.16 -9.63 -21.57
C ASN A 151 -14.34 -8.36 -21.89
N GLN A 152 -14.06 -7.52 -20.91
CA GLN A 152 -13.24 -6.32 -21.06
C GLN A 152 -11.73 -6.63 -20.89
N LEU A 153 -11.39 -7.68 -20.14
CA LEU A 153 -10.01 -8.06 -19.88
C LEU A 153 -9.23 -8.28 -21.18
N MET A 154 -9.87 -8.85 -22.22
CA MET A 154 -9.23 -9.03 -23.53
C MET A 154 -8.80 -7.69 -24.16
N ALA A 155 -9.64 -6.67 -24.04
CA ALA A 155 -9.31 -5.33 -24.54
C ALA A 155 -8.19 -4.67 -23.68
N CYS A 156 -8.23 -4.86 -22.37
CA CYS A 156 -7.17 -4.36 -21.47
C CYS A 156 -5.82 -4.99 -21.83
N VAL A 157 -5.76 -6.31 -21.99
CA VAL A 157 -4.54 -7.02 -22.40
C VAL A 157 -4.05 -6.55 -23.77
N ALA A 158 -4.96 -6.41 -24.75
CA ALA A 158 -4.61 -5.92 -26.08
C ALA A 158 -3.99 -4.51 -26.03
N THR A 159 -4.56 -3.62 -25.19
CA THR A 159 -4.04 -2.26 -25.00
C THR A 159 -2.64 -2.28 -24.35
N THR A 160 -2.42 -3.10 -23.34
CA THR A 160 -1.10 -3.25 -22.70
C THR A 160 -0.06 -3.77 -23.69
N VAL A 161 -0.40 -4.81 -24.47
CA VAL A 161 0.51 -5.40 -25.47
C VAL A 161 0.87 -4.40 -26.56
N GLU A 162 -0.09 -3.65 -27.07
CA GLU A 162 0.12 -2.67 -28.13
C GLU A 162 0.89 -1.44 -27.64
N LYS A 163 0.44 -0.84 -26.52
CA LYS A 163 0.98 0.44 -26.06
C LYS A 163 2.28 0.32 -25.27
N GLU A 164 2.43 -0.69 -24.45
CA GLU A 164 3.58 -0.83 -23.56
C GLU A 164 4.65 -1.78 -24.10
N LEU A 165 4.23 -2.88 -24.75
CA LEU A 165 5.16 -3.87 -25.26
C LEU A 165 5.49 -3.68 -26.76
N HIS A 166 4.72 -2.86 -27.47
CA HIS A 166 4.87 -2.63 -28.91
C HIS A 166 4.88 -3.93 -29.74
N GLU A 167 4.01 -4.88 -29.35
CA GLU A 167 3.95 -6.21 -29.95
C GLU A 167 2.60 -6.47 -30.64
N SER A 168 2.58 -7.55 -31.42
CA SER A 168 1.36 -8.04 -32.04
C SER A 168 0.42 -8.67 -31.02
N ARG A 169 -0.87 -8.70 -31.35
CA ARG A 169 -1.96 -9.21 -30.53
C ARG A 169 -1.71 -10.65 -30.06
N ILE A 170 -1.90 -10.90 -28.78
CA ILE A 170 -1.90 -12.24 -28.18
C ILE A 170 -3.23 -12.95 -28.56
N PRO A 171 -3.21 -14.25 -28.93
CA PRO A 171 -4.41 -15.02 -29.20
C PRO A 171 -5.34 -15.06 -27.97
N GLU A 172 -6.63 -14.92 -28.20
CA GLU A 172 -7.63 -14.92 -27.13
C GLU A 172 -7.59 -16.20 -26.28
N GLN A 173 -7.37 -17.36 -26.92
CA GLN A 173 -7.27 -18.64 -26.19
C GLN A 173 -6.09 -18.63 -25.22
N SER A 174 -4.94 -18.09 -25.61
CA SER A 174 -3.78 -18.00 -24.72
C SER A 174 -4.05 -17.12 -23.48
N ILE A 175 -4.83 -16.03 -23.65
CA ILE A 175 -5.26 -15.19 -22.53
C ILE A 175 -6.22 -15.94 -21.61
N ARG A 176 -7.19 -16.69 -22.17
CA ARG A 176 -8.12 -17.52 -21.38
C ARG A 176 -7.37 -18.59 -20.57
N ASP A 177 -6.41 -19.24 -21.19
CA ASP A 177 -5.58 -20.24 -20.54
C ASP A 177 -4.71 -19.64 -19.44
N ALA A 178 -4.18 -18.42 -19.66
CA ALA A 178 -3.45 -17.64 -18.65
C ALA A 178 -4.33 -17.26 -17.45
N VAL A 179 -5.54 -16.76 -17.70
CA VAL A 179 -6.51 -16.46 -16.63
C VAL A 179 -6.84 -17.70 -15.80
N ASN A 180 -7.08 -18.84 -16.46
CA ASN A 180 -7.35 -20.10 -15.78
C ASN A 180 -6.13 -20.62 -15.02
N GLY A 181 -4.93 -20.46 -15.57
CA GLY A 181 -3.65 -20.80 -14.92
C GLY A 181 -3.42 -19.97 -13.66
N ALA A 182 -3.53 -18.66 -13.77
CA ALA A 182 -3.37 -17.72 -12.66
C ALA A 182 -4.42 -17.95 -11.55
N ARG A 183 -5.67 -18.28 -11.94
CA ARG A 183 -6.73 -18.64 -10.98
C ARG A 183 -6.38 -19.90 -10.20
N ARG A 184 -5.89 -20.97 -10.87
CA ARG A 184 -5.48 -22.20 -10.21
C ARG A 184 -4.32 -21.99 -9.23
N LYS A 185 -3.43 -21.07 -9.52
CA LYS A 185 -2.32 -20.65 -8.64
C LYS A 185 -2.76 -19.71 -7.51
N GLY A 186 -4.02 -19.28 -7.49
CA GLY A 186 -4.56 -18.35 -6.50
C GLY A 186 -4.09 -16.90 -6.68
N LEU A 187 -3.56 -16.54 -7.85
CA LEU A 187 -3.14 -15.16 -8.18
C LEU A 187 -4.32 -14.29 -8.59
N LEU A 188 -5.37 -14.90 -9.17
CA LEU A 188 -6.61 -14.28 -9.57
C LEU A 188 -7.81 -14.92 -8.89
N VAL A 189 -8.85 -14.11 -8.69
CA VAL A 189 -10.19 -14.57 -8.30
C VAL A 189 -11.16 -14.19 -9.42
N ALA A 190 -12.02 -15.14 -9.81
CA ALA A 190 -13.10 -14.88 -10.76
C ALA A 190 -14.44 -15.18 -10.08
N GLU A 191 -15.26 -14.16 -9.93
CA GLU A 191 -16.58 -14.26 -9.33
C GLU A 191 -17.69 -14.08 -10.37
N LYS A 192 -18.77 -14.81 -10.17
CA LYS A 192 -19.97 -14.70 -10.99
C LYS A 192 -20.86 -13.60 -10.41
N SER A 193 -21.08 -12.55 -11.18
CA SER A 193 -22.10 -11.55 -10.84
C SER A 193 -23.51 -12.05 -11.15
N SER A 194 -24.50 -11.48 -10.46
CA SER A 194 -25.93 -11.80 -10.61
C SER A 194 -26.53 -11.50 -12.01
N GLY A 195 -25.69 -11.06 -12.95
CA GLY A 195 -26.05 -10.89 -14.36
C GLY A 195 -26.43 -9.46 -14.73
N ASN A 196 -26.33 -9.18 -16.03
CA ASN A 196 -26.84 -7.95 -16.63
C ASN A 196 -28.33 -8.08 -16.98
N ALA A 197 -28.92 -7.00 -17.48
CA ALA A 197 -30.33 -6.97 -17.95
C ALA A 197 -30.69 -8.07 -18.98
N SER A 198 -29.70 -8.71 -19.62
CA SER A 198 -29.86 -9.83 -20.55
C SER A 198 -29.85 -11.22 -19.90
N GLY A 199 -29.70 -11.31 -18.57
CA GLY A 199 -29.70 -12.57 -17.80
C GLY A 199 -28.47 -13.45 -18.01
N LYS A 200 -27.46 -12.99 -18.75
CA LYS A 200 -26.22 -13.74 -18.93
C LYS A 200 -25.27 -13.46 -17.75
N PRO A 201 -24.66 -14.52 -17.17
CA PRO A 201 -23.71 -14.31 -16.10
C PRO A 201 -22.48 -13.55 -16.60
N LEU A 202 -22.12 -12.50 -15.87
CA LEU A 202 -20.87 -11.78 -16.04
C LEU A 202 -19.87 -12.30 -15.00
N PHE A 203 -18.60 -12.34 -15.35
CA PHE A 203 -17.53 -12.72 -14.44
C PHE A 203 -16.65 -11.49 -14.19
N CYS A 204 -16.50 -11.15 -12.90
CA CYS A 204 -15.52 -10.19 -12.41
C CYS A 204 -14.19 -10.91 -12.22
N VAL A 205 -13.11 -10.35 -12.71
CA VAL A 205 -11.76 -10.88 -12.53
C VAL A 205 -10.97 -9.89 -11.69
N TYR A 206 -10.52 -10.36 -10.52
CA TYR A 206 -9.75 -9.60 -9.56
C TYR A 206 -8.31 -10.08 -9.50
N LEU A 207 -7.37 -9.20 -9.26
CA LEU A 207 -6.14 -9.60 -8.57
C LEU A 207 -6.49 -10.07 -7.16
N ARG A 208 -5.94 -11.21 -6.73
CA ARG A 208 -6.26 -11.82 -5.43
C ARG A 208 -6.19 -10.85 -4.26
N ARG A 209 -5.18 -9.97 -4.26
CA ARG A 209 -4.97 -8.99 -3.19
C ARG A 209 -6.13 -7.99 -3.07
N TYR A 210 -6.67 -7.48 -4.18
CA TYR A 210 -7.78 -6.53 -4.14
C TYR A 210 -9.09 -7.21 -3.73
N TRP A 211 -9.33 -8.44 -4.20
CA TRP A 211 -10.46 -9.23 -3.74
C TRP A 211 -10.40 -9.48 -2.23
N ALA A 212 -9.23 -9.84 -1.70
CA ALA A 212 -9.04 -10.06 -0.26
C ALA A 212 -9.31 -8.78 0.53
N LEU A 213 -8.80 -7.63 0.07
CA LEU A 213 -9.05 -6.34 0.72
C LEU A 213 -10.53 -5.96 0.75
N GLU A 214 -11.29 -6.18 -0.33
CA GLU A 214 -12.75 -5.95 -0.34
C GLU A 214 -13.47 -6.86 0.66
N CYS A 215 -13.11 -8.15 0.70
CA CYS A 215 -13.67 -9.08 1.66
C CYS A 215 -13.36 -8.68 3.11
N ASP A 216 -12.11 -8.32 3.39
CA ASP A 216 -11.66 -7.91 4.72
C ASP A 216 -12.34 -6.61 5.17
N ILE A 217 -12.41 -5.59 4.30
CA ILE A 217 -13.13 -4.33 4.60
C ILE A 217 -14.60 -4.62 4.90
N THR A 218 -15.25 -5.44 4.07
CA THR A 218 -16.65 -5.82 4.25
C THR A 218 -16.85 -6.53 5.59
N PHE A 219 -15.99 -7.47 5.94
CA PHE A 219 -16.02 -8.19 7.21
C PHE A 219 -15.82 -7.25 8.40
N LEU A 220 -14.82 -6.37 8.34
CA LEU A 220 -14.52 -5.40 9.40
C LEU A 220 -15.68 -4.39 9.56
N CYS A 221 -16.23 -3.88 8.47
CA CYS A 221 -17.38 -2.98 8.49
C CYS A 221 -18.61 -3.65 9.13
N HIS A 222 -18.91 -4.89 8.73
CA HIS A 222 -20.00 -5.67 9.31
C HIS A 222 -19.78 -5.93 10.80
N THR A 223 -18.56 -6.27 11.19
CA THR A 223 -18.20 -6.50 12.59
C THR A 223 -18.39 -5.23 13.42
N LEU A 224 -17.89 -4.09 12.95
CA LEU A 224 -18.07 -2.80 13.62
C LEU A 224 -19.54 -2.41 13.74
N HIS A 225 -20.34 -2.67 12.70
CA HIS A 225 -21.77 -2.38 12.71
C HIS A 225 -22.53 -3.13 13.81
N HIS A 226 -22.16 -4.38 14.09
CA HIS A 226 -22.85 -5.23 15.06
C HIS A 226 -22.23 -5.21 16.46
N CYS A 227 -21.08 -4.53 16.65
CA CYS A 227 -20.48 -4.41 17.99
C CYS A 227 -21.25 -3.42 18.87
N MET A 228 -21.30 -3.70 20.16
CA MET A 228 -21.79 -2.74 21.17
C MET A 228 -20.87 -1.53 21.19
N ASN A 229 -21.42 -0.35 20.93
CA ASN A 229 -20.63 0.89 20.90
C ASN A 229 -20.51 1.50 22.31
N ALA A 230 -19.38 1.29 22.97
CA ALA A 230 -19.10 1.88 24.27
C ALA A 230 -19.05 3.43 24.22
N ALA A 231 -18.58 4.02 23.10
CA ALA A 231 -18.48 5.47 22.95
C ALA A 231 -19.86 6.15 22.80
N CYS A 232 -20.83 5.50 22.15
CA CYS A 232 -22.19 6.06 21.99
C CYS A 232 -22.97 6.15 23.32
N GLY A 233 -22.71 5.26 24.28
CA GLY A 233 -23.34 5.29 25.59
C GLY A 233 -22.82 6.40 26.50
N ILE A 234 -21.69 7.01 26.19
CA ILE A 234 -21.03 8.05 26.99
C ILE A 234 -21.57 9.43 26.65
N VAL A 235 -21.83 9.72 25.35
CA VAL A 235 -22.21 11.06 24.88
C VAL A 235 -23.73 11.20 24.80
N SER A 236 -24.29 12.06 25.66
CA SER A 236 -25.71 12.39 25.63
C SER A 236 -26.04 13.50 24.62
N LYS A 237 -27.32 13.62 24.26
CA LYS A 237 -27.81 14.74 23.45
C LYS A 237 -27.46 16.10 24.07
N ALA A 238 -27.54 16.23 25.41
CA ALA A 238 -27.20 17.46 26.12
C ALA A 238 -25.68 17.80 26.01
N ASP A 239 -24.81 16.80 25.86
CA ASP A 239 -23.38 17.00 25.64
C ASP A 239 -23.12 17.51 24.23
N VAL A 240 -23.85 16.99 23.23
CA VAL A 240 -23.81 17.53 21.85
C VAL A 240 -24.32 18.97 21.80
N ASP A 241 -25.42 19.29 22.50
CA ASP A 241 -25.93 20.66 22.57
C ASP A 241 -24.91 21.62 23.17
N ARG A 242 -24.25 21.23 24.26
CA ARG A 242 -23.16 22.00 24.88
C ARG A 242 -21.96 22.16 23.95
N ALA A 243 -21.57 21.10 23.25
CA ALA A 243 -20.48 21.16 22.28
C ALA A 243 -20.78 22.13 21.14
N ILE A 244 -22.00 22.10 20.59
CA ILE A 244 -22.44 23.04 19.56
C ILE A 244 -22.31 24.48 20.07
N GLN A 245 -22.80 24.77 21.28
CA GLN A 245 -22.70 26.09 21.88
C GLN A 245 -21.24 26.53 22.07
N ASN A 246 -20.38 25.65 22.59
CA ASN A 246 -18.97 25.91 22.81
C ASN A 246 -18.24 26.24 21.49
N VAL A 247 -18.47 25.45 20.44
CA VAL A 247 -17.85 25.67 19.12
C VAL A 247 -18.34 26.97 18.51
N GLN A 248 -19.64 27.25 18.55
CA GLN A 248 -20.21 28.52 18.06
C GLN A 248 -19.65 29.74 18.78
N MET A 249 -19.45 29.67 20.11
CA MET A 249 -18.83 30.75 20.89
C MET A 249 -17.36 30.92 20.56
N LYS A 250 -16.60 29.86 20.37
CA LYS A 250 -15.17 29.91 20.06
C LYS A 250 -14.91 30.45 18.63
N ASP A 251 -15.68 29.95 17.67
CA ASP A 251 -15.46 30.27 16.25
C ASP A 251 -16.25 31.50 15.76
N GLY A 252 -17.20 32.02 16.56
CA GLY A 252 -17.92 33.28 16.30
C GLY A 252 -18.99 33.19 15.19
N PHE A 253 -19.45 31.98 14.83
CA PHE A 253 -20.51 31.76 13.84
C PHE A 253 -21.48 30.68 14.29
N LEU A 254 -22.68 30.65 13.70
CA LEU A 254 -23.69 29.62 13.99
C LEU A 254 -23.59 28.47 13.03
N LEU A 255 -23.69 27.24 13.58
CA LEU A 255 -23.85 26.04 12.75
C LEU A 255 -25.25 26.03 12.12
N ASP A 256 -25.34 25.63 10.86
CA ASP A 256 -26.61 25.36 10.22
C ASP A 256 -27.26 24.05 10.73
N ASP A 257 -28.51 23.83 10.36
CA ASP A 257 -29.27 22.68 10.88
C ASP A 257 -28.73 21.34 10.35
N THR A 258 -28.16 21.31 9.14
CA THR A 258 -27.49 20.10 8.59
C THR A 258 -26.22 19.76 9.33
N GLN A 259 -25.41 20.76 9.67
CA GLN A 259 -24.20 20.59 10.47
C GLN A 259 -24.50 20.09 11.88
N LYS A 260 -25.53 20.68 12.54
CA LYS A 260 -26.02 20.19 13.85
C LYS A 260 -26.51 18.75 13.75
N GLN A 261 -27.32 18.45 12.71
CA GLN A 261 -27.83 17.09 12.50
C GLN A 261 -26.71 16.08 12.31
N ALA A 262 -25.66 16.43 11.59
CA ALA A 262 -24.48 15.56 11.44
C ALA A 262 -23.84 15.22 12.80
N ALA A 263 -23.67 16.22 13.69
CA ALA A 263 -23.13 15.98 15.03
C ALA A 263 -24.05 15.08 15.88
N TYR A 264 -25.37 15.28 15.82
CA TYR A 264 -26.33 14.41 16.51
C TYR A 264 -26.32 12.99 15.95
N THR A 265 -26.17 12.82 14.64
CA THR A 265 -26.13 11.48 14.01
C THR A 265 -24.96 10.65 14.50
N VAL A 266 -23.80 11.28 14.78
CA VAL A 266 -22.63 10.56 15.30
C VAL A 266 -22.90 9.91 16.65
N TYR A 267 -23.63 10.59 17.55
CA TYR A 267 -23.82 10.15 18.95
C TYR A 267 -25.30 9.84 19.30
N GLY A 268 -26.20 9.84 18.34
CA GLY A 268 -27.62 9.53 18.59
C GLY A 268 -27.84 8.12 19.10
N SER A 269 -29.01 7.87 19.71
CA SER A 269 -29.41 6.55 20.26
C SER A 269 -29.38 5.43 19.21
N ASP A 270 -29.65 5.78 17.96
CA ASP A 270 -29.66 4.83 16.83
C ASP A 270 -28.34 4.88 16.03
N SER A 271 -27.30 5.58 16.56
CA SER A 271 -26.03 5.71 15.85
C SER A 271 -25.28 4.39 15.84
N GLN A 272 -24.79 4.06 14.66
CA GLN A 272 -23.96 2.89 14.46
C GLN A 272 -22.49 3.25 14.69
N ASN A 273 -21.64 2.23 14.88
CA ASN A 273 -20.21 2.45 15.11
C ASN A 273 -19.50 3.11 13.93
N VAL A 274 -20.02 2.97 12.72
CA VAL A 274 -19.50 3.65 11.52
C VAL A 274 -20.48 4.75 11.11
N THR A 275 -20.01 5.97 11.01
CA THR A 275 -20.78 7.12 10.52
C THR A 275 -20.02 7.79 9.37
N VAL A 276 -20.70 8.03 8.27
CA VAL A 276 -20.15 8.70 7.09
C VAL A 276 -20.74 10.11 6.98
N ILE A 277 -19.87 11.10 6.89
CA ILE A 277 -20.23 12.52 6.72
C ILE A 277 -19.71 12.99 5.36
N THR A 278 -20.63 13.31 4.46
CA THR A 278 -20.28 13.79 3.13
C THR A 278 -20.64 15.26 2.96
N GLY A 279 -19.88 15.95 2.13
CA GLY A 279 -20.17 17.34 1.78
C GLY A 279 -19.10 17.96 0.91
N GLY A 280 -19.50 18.92 0.09
CA GLY A 280 -18.60 19.62 -0.82
C GLY A 280 -17.58 20.55 -0.13
N PRO A 281 -16.71 21.21 -0.88
CA PRO A 281 -15.79 22.20 -0.34
C PRO A 281 -16.55 23.32 0.36
N GLY A 282 -16.07 23.74 1.54
CA GLY A 282 -16.71 24.82 2.30
C GLY A 282 -18.00 24.48 3.03
N SER A 283 -18.46 23.20 3.02
CA SER A 283 -19.68 22.77 3.74
C SER A 283 -19.52 22.72 5.26
N GLY A 284 -18.34 23.07 5.80
CA GLY A 284 -18.11 23.11 7.24
C GLY A 284 -17.74 21.74 7.85
N LYS A 285 -17.24 20.77 7.07
CA LYS A 285 -16.80 19.45 7.57
C LYS A 285 -15.86 19.57 8.76
N THR A 286 -14.89 20.48 8.71
CA THR A 286 -13.95 20.72 9.80
C THR A 286 -14.65 21.21 11.08
N THR A 287 -15.69 22.03 10.96
CA THR A 287 -16.49 22.49 12.08
C THR A 287 -17.28 21.36 12.71
N ILE A 288 -17.81 20.45 11.89
CA ILE A 288 -18.48 19.23 12.36
C ILE A 288 -17.49 18.35 13.12
N ILE A 289 -16.27 18.14 12.61
CA ILE A 289 -15.20 17.39 13.30
C ILE A 289 -14.90 18.03 14.67
N LYS A 290 -14.73 19.36 14.76
CA LYS A 290 -14.55 20.05 16.04
C LYS A 290 -15.70 19.78 17.00
N THR A 291 -16.93 19.83 16.51
CA THR A 291 -18.15 19.59 17.33
C THR A 291 -18.20 18.16 17.85
N ILE A 292 -17.82 17.18 17.04
CA ILE A 292 -17.72 15.76 17.43
C ILE A 292 -16.70 15.58 18.55
N ILE A 293 -15.50 16.14 18.39
CA ILE A 293 -14.44 16.09 19.40
C ILE A 293 -14.91 16.76 20.71
N GLU A 294 -15.44 17.98 20.62
CA GLU A 294 -15.91 18.74 21.77
C GLU A 294 -17.04 17.99 22.53
N ALA A 295 -17.96 17.35 21.81
CA ALA A 295 -19.04 16.56 22.44
C ALA A 295 -18.50 15.38 23.25
N PHE A 296 -17.50 14.69 22.73
CA PHE A 296 -16.85 13.61 23.44
C PHE A 296 -16.07 14.11 24.68
N MET A 297 -15.35 15.22 24.53
CA MET A 297 -14.63 15.87 25.64
C MET A 297 -15.60 16.33 26.75
N VAL A 298 -16.71 16.95 26.40
CA VAL A 298 -17.75 17.39 27.33
C VAL A 298 -18.32 16.19 28.09
N ALA A 299 -18.62 15.10 27.40
CA ALA A 299 -19.17 13.89 28.01
C ALA A 299 -18.18 13.19 28.97
N LYS A 300 -16.91 13.11 28.59
CA LYS A 300 -15.84 12.50 29.40
C LYS A 300 -15.41 13.38 30.57
N GLY A 301 -15.51 14.72 30.42
CA GLY A 301 -15.10 15.70 31.43
C GLY A 301 -13.66 15.48 31.90
N SER A 302 -13.45 15.31 33.24
CA SER A 302 -12.11 15.09 33.79
C SER A 302 -11.47 13.72 33.47
N TYR A 303 -12.21 12.80 32.90
CA TYR A 303 -11.71 11.48 32.47
C TYR A 303 -11.22 11.45 31.03
N TYR A 304 -11.34 12.56 30.30
CA TYR A 304 -10.84 12.67 28.93
C TYR A 304 -9.31 12.57 28.89
N LYS A 305 -8.82 11.80 27.92
CA LYS A 305 -7.41 11.71 27.56
C LYS A 305 -7.26 11.97 26.07
N GLU A 306 -6.12 12.50 25.66
CA GLU A 306 -5.86 12.79 24.25
C GLU A 306 -5.88 11.51 23.39
N GLU A 307 -5.46 10.39 23.95
CA GLU A 307 -5.45 9.07 23.29
C GLU A 307 -6.86 8.49 23.06
N ASP A 308 -7.89 9.03 23.72
CA ASP A 308 -9.28 8.60 23.50
C ASP A 308 -9.79 8.92 22.09
N ILE A 309 -9.16 9.88 21.42
CA ILE A 309 -9.51 10.32 20.06
C ILE A 309 -8.32 10.20 19.12
N LEU A 310 -8.49 9.45 18.04
CA LEU A 310 -7.50 9.35 16.96
C LEU A 310 -7.98 10.12 15.74
N LEU A 311 -7.23 11.15 15.35
CA LEU A 311 -7.49 11.93 14.13
C LEU A 311 -6.52 11.53 13.03
N CYS A 312 -7.05 11.14 11.87
CA CYS A 312 -6.27 10.68 10.73
C CYS A 312 -6.68 11.35 9.44
N ALA A 313 -5.72 11.42 8.50
CA ALA A 313 -5.98 11.81 7.11
C ALA A 313 -5.04 11.04 6.15
N PRO A 314 -5.40 10.90 4.87
CA PRO A 314 -4.57 10.14 3.91
C PRO A 314 -3.22 10.80 3.60
N THR A 315 -3.08 12.11 3.80
CA THR A 315 -1.84 12.83 3.48
C THR A 315 -1.34 13.67 4.66
N GLY A 316 -0.02 13.90 4.73
CA GLY A 316 0.59 14.74 5.75
C GLY A 316 0.08 16.19 5.73
N ARG A 317 -0.29 16.72 4.54
CA ARG A 317 -0.87 18.06 4.41
C ARG A 317 -2.29 18.11 5.00
N ALA A 318 -3.10 17.10 4.76
CA ALA A 318 -4.45 17.03 5.32
C ALA A 318 -4.41 16.83 6.84
N SER A 319 -3.53 15.97 7.36
CA SER A 319 -3.38 15.80 8.81
C SER A 319 -2.85 17.06 9.50
N ALA A 320 -1.95 17.81 8.87
CA ALA A 320 -1.49 19.11 9.39
C ALA A 320 -2.64 20.14 9.48
N ARG A 321 -3.47 20.24 8.42
CA ARG A 321 -4.65 21.13 8.42
C ARG A 321 -5.67 20.71 9.50
N MET A 322 -5.90 19.42 9.66
CA MET A 322 -6.80 18.89 10.69
C MET A 322 -6.30 19.28 12.08
N ARG A 323 -5.01 19.12 12.36
CA ARG A 323 -4.38 19.53 13.62
C ARG A 323 -4.49 21.03 13.87
N GLU A 324 -4.18 21.87 12.87
CA GLU A 324 -4.30 23.34 12.98
C GLU A 324 -5.76 23.75 13.26
N ALA A 325 -6.70 23.12 12.58
CA ALA A 325 -8.11 23.46 12.70
C ALA A 325 -8.73 23.00 14.03
N THR A 326 -8.39 21.81 14.50
CA THR A 326 -9.01 21.19 15.71
C THR A 326 -8.25 21.50 17.00
N GLY A 327 -6.95 21.80 16.90
CA GLY A 327 -6.05 21.93 18.06
C GLY A 327 -5.62 20.59 18.66
N HIS A 328 -6.03 19.44 18.08
CA HIS A 328 -5.70 18.09 18.53
C HIS A 328 -4.62 17.44 17.66
N ALA A 329 -3.90 16.47 18.23
CA ALA A 329 -2.91 15.71 17.47
C ALA A 329 -3.60 14.96 16.31
N ALA A 330 -3.02 15.05 15.12
CA ALA A 330 -3.50 14.34 13.94
C ALA A 330 -2.31 13.76 13.16
N SER A 331 -2.49 12.57 12.60
CA SER A 331 -1.46 11.84 11.88
C SER A 331 -1.92 11.39 10.48
N THR A 332 -1.00 10.87 9.69
CA THR A 332 -1.42 10.15 8.48
C THR A 332 -1.97 8.78 8.85
N ILE A 333 -2.88 8.24 8.02
CA ILE A 333 -3.44 6.90 8.21
C ILE A 333 -2.33 5.86 8.33
N GLN A 334 -1.30 5.93 7.48
CA GLN A 334 -0.16 5.02 7.52
C GLN A 334 0.62 5.15 8.83
N SER A 335 0.88 6.38 9.29
CA SER A 335 1.58 6.59 10.57
C SER A 335 0.79 6.05 11.75
N ALA A 336 -0.54 6.24 11.75
CA ALA A 336 -1.41 5.68 12.77
C ALA A 336 -1.39 4.15 12.74
N TYR A 337 -1.55 3.55 11.55
CA TYR A 337 -1.60 2.09 11.40
C TYR A 337 -0.30 1.39 11.81
N PHE A 338 0.85 1.91 11.40
CA PHE A 338 2.15 1.32 11.74
C PHE A 338 2.68 1.72 13.13
N GLY A 339 2.15 2.79 13.73
CA GLY A 339 2.56 3.29 15.04
C GLY A 339 1.71 2.81 16.21
N CYS A 340 0.48 2.37 15.96
CA CYS A 340 -0.48 1.97 17.00
C CYS A 340 -0.65 0.44 16.99
N PHE A 341 0.17 -0.28 17.74
CA PHE A 341 -0.05 -1.72 17.97
C PHE A 341 -1.24 -1.99 18.90
N ASP A 342 -1.54 -1.07 19.83
CA ASP A 342 -2.68 -1.14 20.75
C ASP A 342 -3.46 0.18 20.68
N ASN A 343 -4.36 0.30 19.68
CA ASN A 343 -5.21 1.48 19.56
C ASN A 343 -6.40 1.37 20.52
N GLU A 344 -6.34 2.13 21.62
CA GLU A 344 -7.42 2.22 22.64
C GLU A 344 -8.38 3.40 22.37
N ALA A 345 -8.29 4.07 21.22
CA ALA A 345 -9.14 5.20 20.91
C ALA A 345 -10.62 4.81 20.91
N SER A 346 -11.41 5.56 21.64
CA SER A 346 -12.87 5.41 21.68
C SER A 346 -13.54 5.99 20.42
N VAL A 347 -12.91 7.00 19.81
CA VAL A 347 -13.38 7.67 18.59
C VAL A 347 -12.24 7.82 17.61
N ILE A 348 -12.45 7.39 16.38
CA ILE A 348 -11.52 7.59 15.25
C ILE A 348 -12.22 8.48 14.24
N VAL A 349 -11.59 9.59 13.86
CA VAL A 349 -12.08 10.48 12.81
C VAL A 349 -11.09 10.50 11.65
N VAL A 350 -11.57 10.20 10.46
CA VAL A 350 -10.77 10.21 9.23
C VAL A 350 -11.31 11.27 8.29
N ASP A 351 -10.52 12.30 8.01
CA ASP A 351 -10.86 13.34 7.04
C ASP A 351 -10.26 13.06 5.66
N GLU A 352 -10.82 13.68 4.62
CA GLU A 352 -10.43 13.51 3.21
C GLU A 352 -10.45 12.02 2.74
N PHE A 353 -11.41 11.25 3.21
CA PHE A 353 -11.49 9.81 2.92
C PHE A 353 -11.74 9.50 1.43
N SER A 354 -12.22 10.45 0.64
CA SER A 354 -12.32 10.36 -0.83
C SER A 354 -10.98 10.03 -1.51
N MET A 355 -9.84 10.34 -0.84
CA MET A 355 -8.49 10.03 -1.31
C MET A 355 -8.00 8.64 -0.86
N CYS A 356 -8.84 7.85 -0.18
CA CYS A 356 -8.46 6.51 0.30
C CYS A 356 -8.84 5.45 -0.74
N ASN A 357 -7.83 4.71 -1.22
CA ASN A 357 -8.00 3.48 -1.99
C ASN A 357 -8.28 2.28 -1.06
N LEU A 358 -8.48 1.07 -1.60
CA LEU A 358 -8.74 -0.14 -0.82
C LEU A 358 -7.68 -0.40 0.24
N GLU A 359 -6.40 -0.24 -0.07
CA GLU A 359 -5.31 -0.50 0.87
C GLU A 359 -5.37 0.47 2.06
N THR A 360 -5.58 1.75 1.78
CA THR A 360 -5.68 2.78 2.82
C THR A 360 -6.97 2.65 3.62
N ALA A 361 -8.08 2.31 2.97
CA ALA A 361 -9.35 2.05 3.64
C ALA A 361 -9.25 0.83 4.56
N HIS A 362 -8.62 -0.26 4.13
CA HIS A 362 -8.36 -1.42 4.97
C HIS A 362 -7.57 -1.05 6.24
N MET A 363 -6.56 -0.19 6.13
CA MET A 363 -5.82 0.31 7.31
C MET A 363 -6.76 1.03 8.29
N VAL A 364 -7.68 1.87 7.78
CA VAL A 364 -8.65 2.60 8.62
C VAL A 364 -9.59 1.66 9.36
N PHE A 365 -10.19 0.70 8.65
CA PHE A 365 -11.09 -0.26 9.28
C PHE A 365 -10.36 -1.19 10.26
N SER A 366 -9.09 -1.52 9.99
CA SER A 366 -8.24 -2.30 10.89
C SER A 366 -7.85 -1.54 12.16
N LEU A 367 -7.71 -0.21 12.09
CA LEU A 367 -7.46 0.63 13.27
C LEU A 367 -8.67 0.69 14.20
N ALA A 368 -9.88 0.52 13.68
CA ALA A 368 -11.09 0.55 14.47
C ALA A 368 -11.22 -0.73 15.30
N SER A 369 -11.20 -0.61 16.63
CA SER A 369 -11.37 -1.72 17.55
C SER A 369 -12.85 -1.97 17.88
N HIS A 370 -13.14 -3.09 18.52
CA HIS A 370 -14.47 -3.37 19.03
C HIS A 370 -14.90 -2.28 20.04
N GLY A 371 -16.06 -1.66 19.78
CA GLY A 371 -16.57 -0.57 20.62
C GLY A 371 -16.03 0.82 20.25
N CYS A 372 -15.16 0.95 19.26
CA CYS A 372 -14.71 2.23 18.71
C CYS A 372 -15.77 2.86 17.80
N LYS A 373 -15.89 4.19 17.86
CA LYS A 373 -16.69 4.98 16.93
C LYS A 373 -15.82 5.44 15.77
N LEU A 374 -16.10 4.97 14.56
CA LEU A 374 -15.42 5.39 13.34
C LEU A 374 -16.26 6.46 12.61
N VAL A 375 -15.70 7.65 12.46
CA VAL A 375 -16.30 8.75 11.70
C VAL A 375 -15.47 8.99 10.44
N ILE A 376 -16.07 8.73 9.30
CA ILE A 376 -15.48 8.91 7.97
C ILE A 376 -16.01 10.21 7.39
N VAL A 377 -15.09 11.12 7.04
CA VAL A 377 -15.44 12.42 6.47
C VAL A 377 -14.80 12.55 5.09
N GLY A 378 -15.58 12.96 4.10
CA GLY A 378 -15.07 13.11 2.73
C GLY A 378 -16.04 13.81 1.79
N ASP A 379 -15.62 13.91 0.56
CA ASP A 379 -16.39 14.50 -0.52
C ASP A 379 -16.43 13.54 -1.71
N PRO A 380 -17.55 12.85 -1.97
CA PRO A 380 -17.65 11.83 -3.02
C PRO A 380 -17.52 12.41 -4.45
N ASP A 381 -17.64 13.74 -4.60
CA ASP A 381 -17.52 14.44 -5.89
C ASP A 381 -16.09 14.95 -6.16
N GLN A 382 -15.17 14.81 -5.19
CA GLN A 382 -13.75 15.10 -5.39
C GLN A 382 -13.08 14.00 -6.23
N LEU A 383 -11.82 14.30 -6.66
CA LEU A 383 -11.01 13.33 -7.38
C LEU A 383 -10.84 12.07 -6.55
N PRO A 384 -11.08 10.89 -7.16
CA PRO A 384 -10.91 9.61 -6.46
C PRO A 384 -9.45 9.36 -6.08
N ALA A 385 -9.23 8.42 -5.19
CA ALA A 385 -7.92 7.94 -4.81
C ALA A 385 -7.13 7.40 -6.01
N ILE A 386 -5.81 7.51 -5.92
CA ILE A 386 -4.91 6.79 -6.84
C ILE A 386 -4.81 5.34 -6.37
N GLY A 387 -5.07 4.39 -7.27
CA GLY A 387 -5.08 2.96 -6.96
C GLY A 387 -6.48 2.37 -6.89
N ALA A 388 -6.59 1.07 -6.61
CA ALA A 388 -7.84 0.32 -6.66
C ALA A 388 -8.87 0.75 -5.61
N GLY A 389 -10.13 0.86 -6.03
CA GLY A 389 -11.30 1.08 -5.18
C GLY A 389 -11.65 2.54 -4.95
N ASN A 390 -12.94 2.80 -4.82
CA ASN A 390 -13.52 4.10 -4.47
C ASN A 390 -14.45 3.93 -3.26
N VAL A 391 -13.84 3.55 -2.14
CA VAL A 391 -14.53 3.04 -0.95
C VAL A 391 -15.54 4.03 -0.36
N LEU A 392 -15.31 5.34 -0.51
CA LEU A 392 -16.27 6.33 -0.02
C LEU A 392 -17.56 6.36 -0.86
N ARG A 393 -17.47 6.07 -2.14
CA ARG A 393 -18.59 6.12 -3.07
C ARG A 393 -19.37 4.80 -3.11
N ASP A 394 -18.66 3.68 -2.96
CA ASP A 394 -19.21 2.31 -2.99
C ASP A 394 -19.85 1.95 -1.65
#